data_6cc8f9460fe8001f2862ef57e1e6da3f
#
_entry.id   6cc8f9460fe8001f2862ef57e1e6da3f
#
_cell.length_a   1.000
_cell.length_b   1.000
_cell.length_c   1.000
_cell.angle_alpha   90.00
_cell.angle_beta   90.00
_cell.angle_gamma   90.00
#
_symmetry.space_group_name_H-M   'P 1'
#
loop_
_entity.id
_entity.type
_entity.pdbx_description
1 polymer ?
#
loop_
_entity_poly.entity_id
_entity_poly.type
_entity_poly.pdbx_seq_one_letter_code
_entity_poly.pdbx_strand_id
1 'polypeptide(L)'
;MDWKSKRVRAILEAALVEDKAVHDVTTALTVDARIRATGTIIAKQPCVVAGLGAIPAFMELFAEMAAKAGKPAFGRFQVISHPEIFDGVKVKKGATLAVIRSNAAALLSTERVILNLLQRMCGIATLTNEFVKAVAGTKTKVLDTRKTIPGLRALDKYAVSAGGGVNHRLDLQDGILIKNNHIALGGGLPVALKKAFAGRSAKQIVQVEVRSQEELDQAIAGGAESILLDNMTPAGAKKAVKQIRSALPGTKIEASGNMSLATVRKYALAGVDFVSVGALTHSATAVDLSMRIVADAS
;
A
#
# COMPACT_ATOMS: atom_id res chain seq x y z
N MET A 1 -1.27 10.60 -3.62
CA MET A 1 -0.79 10.74 -2.20
C MET A 1 -0.24 12.14 -2.02
N ASP A 2 -0.46 12.75 -0.87
CA ASP A 2 0.23 13.98 -0.49
C ASP A 2 1.57 13.62 0.20
N TRP A 3 2.65 13.72 -0.57
CA TRP A 3 4.01 13.42 -0.12
C TRP A 3 4.55 14.44 0.88
N LYS A 4 3.90 15.62 1.00
CA LYS A 4 4.26 16.69 1.94
C LYS A 4 3.45 16.63 3.26
N SER A 5 2.48 15.73 3.37
CA SER A 5 1.72 15.56 4.60
C SER A 5 2.62 15.18 5.79
N LYS A 6 2.30 15.65 6.98
CA LYS A 6 3.05 15.34 8.21
C LYS A 6 3.27 13.84 8.41
N ARG A 7 2.24 13.03 8.10
CA ARG A 7 2.29 11.57 8.24
C ARG A 7 3.33 10.95 7.31
N VAL A 8 3.35 11.34 6.03
CA VAL A 8 4.31 10.78 5.05
C VAL A 8 5.71 11.28 5.34
N ARG A 9 5.89 12.57 5.61
CA ARG A 9 7.19 13.14 5.97
C ARG A 9 7.82 12.43 7.17
N ALA A 10 7.04 12.12 8.21
CA ALA A 10 7.53 11.40 9.39
C ALA A 10 8.07 9.99 9.03
N ILE A 11 7.43 9.28 8.07
CA ILE A 11 7.91 7.97 7.59
C ILE A 11 9.26 8.13 6.86
N LEU A 12 9.35 9.11 5.95
CA LEU A 12 10.56 9.36 5.17
C LEU A 12 11.73 9.84 6.06
N GLU A 13 11.43 10.70 7.03
CA GLU A 13 12.39 11.17 8.01
C GLU A 13 12.93 10.04 8.89
N ALA A 14 12.04 9.17 9.39
CA ALA A 14 12.44 8.01 10.18
C ALA A 14 13.40 7.08 9.41
N ALA A 15 13.17 6.88 8.11
CA ALA A 15 14.05 6.07 7.27
C ALA A 15 15.43 6.73 7.07
N LEU A 16 15.50 8.05 6.90
CA LEU A 16 16.78 8.79 6.81
C LEU A 16 17.53 8.80 8.15
N VAL A 17 16.81 8.86 9.27
CA VAL A 17 17.39 8.80 10.63
C VAL A 17 17.92 7.40 10.93
N GLU A 18 17.19 6.35 10.56
CA GLU A 18 17.60 4.94 10.74
C GLU A 18 18.95 4.68 10.06
N ASP A 19 19.10 5.15 8.82
CA ASP A 19 20.34 4.96 8.04
C ASP A 19 21.44 5.98 8.41
N LYS A 20 21.16 6.91 9.34
CA LYS A 20 22.07 8.03 9.68
C LYS A 20 22.56 8.80 8.46
N ALA A 21 21.70 8.98 7.46
CA ALA A 21 22.05 9.48 6.13
C ALA A 21 22.87 10.80 6.16
N VAL A 22 22.62 11.71 7.11
CA VAL A 22 23.40 12.95 7.25
C VAL A 22 24.78 12.74 7.89
N HIS A 23 25.11 11.53 8.33
CA HIS A 23 26.38 11.18 8.97
C HIS A 23 27.16 10.11 8.18
N ASP A 24 26.97 10.04 6.86
CA ASP A 24 27.68 9.12 5.97
C ASP A 24 29.19 9.40 6.00
N VAL A 25 29.89 8.56 6.73
CA VAL A 25 31.36 8.71 6.95
C VAL A 25 32.15 8.35 5.71
N THR A 26 31.68 7.38 4.92
CA THR A 26 32.36 6.95 3.69
C THR A 26 32.36 8.09 2.69
N THR A 27 31.21 8.65 2.39
CA THR A 27 31.06 9.76 1.46
C THR A 27 31.84 11.00 1.96
N ALA A 28 31.78 11.31 3.26
CA ALA A 28 32.50 12.44 3.83
C ALA A 28 34.02 12.34 3.68
N LEU A 29 34.58 11.13 3.69
CA LEU A 29 36.03 10.89 3.60
C LEU A 29 36.52 10.71 2.16
N THR A 30 35.65 10.30 1.22
CA THR A 30 36.09 9.87 -0.11
C THR A 30 35.60 10.72 -1.27
N VAL A 31 34.61 11.60 -1.04
CA VAL A 31 33.96 12.39 -2.12
C VAL A 31 34.06 13.88 -1.82
N ASP A 32 34.62 14.63 -2.78
CA ASP A 32 34.66 16.10 -2.64
C ASP A 32 33.25 16.68 -2.62
N ALA A 33 32.96 17.51 -1.64
CA ALA A 33 31.63 18.10 -1.41
C ALA A 33 31.13 18.98 -2.57
N ARG A 34 32.04 19.39 -3.50
CA ARG A 34 31.69 20.21 -4.67
C ARG A 34 31.20 19.41 -5.86
N ILE A 35 31.42 18.09 -5.87
CA ILE A 35 31.05 17.24 -7.01
C ILE A 35 29.54 17.23 -7.22
N ARG A 36 29.12 17.56 -8.43
CA ARG A 36 27.77 17.36 -8.94
C ARG A 36 27.69 16.01 -9.64
N ALA A 37 26.54 15.33 -9.50
CA ALA A 37 26.35 14.02 -10.11
C ALA A 37 24.89 13.82 -10.54
N THR A 38 24.75 12.86 -11.44
CA THR A 38 23.47 12.38 -11.94
C THR A 38 23.25 10.93 -11.50
N GLY A 39 22.20 10.68 -10.70
CA GLY A 39 21.73 9.38 -10.29
C GLY A 39 20.59 8.92 -11.18
N THR A 40 20.68 7.72 -11.75
CA THR A 40 19.64 7.12 -12.61
C THR A 40 19.09 5.88 -11.93
N ILE A 41 17.79 5.88 -11.62
CA ILE A 41 17.10 4.71 -11.03
C ILE A 41 16.58 3.83 -12.16
N ILE A 42 16.96 2.54 -12.13
CA ILE A 42 16.73 1.58 -13.21
C ILE A 42 16.02 0.33 -12.64
N ALA A 43 14.97 -0.11 -13.31
CA ALA A 43 14.30 -1.39 -13.01
C ALA A 43 15.14 -2.56 -13.51
N LYS A 44 15.51 -3.49 -12.61
CA LYS A 44 16.28 -4.71 -12.95
C LYS A 44 15.38 -5.88 -13.33
N GLN A 45 14.08 -5.73 -13.17
CA GLN A 45 13.04 -6.69 -13.58
C GLN A 45 11.78 -5.93 -14.00
N PRO A 46 10.83 -6.58 -14.72
CA PRO A 46 9.54 -5.96 -15.01
C PRO A 46 8.76 -5.68 -13.73
N CYS A 47 8.10 -4.52 -13.64
CA CYS A 47 7.29 -4.16 -12.48
C CYS A 47 6.21 -3.13 -12.81
N VAL A 48 5.32 -2.90 -11.84
CA VAL A 48 4.44 -1.73 -11.79
C VAL A 48 5.12 -0.68 -10.93
N VAL A 49 5.27 0.52 -11.46
CA VAL A 49 5.94 1.63 -10.79
C VAL A 49 5.05 2.18 -9.67
N ALA A 50 5.63 2.43 -8.49
CA ALA A 50 4.94 3.09 -7.40
C ALA A 50 5.93 3.86 -6.50
N GLY A 51 5.58 5.10 -6.16
CA GLY A 51 6.31 5.90 -5.18
C GLY A 51 7.27 6.93 -5.76
N LEU A 52 7.21 7.25 -7.04
CA LEU A 52 8.11 8.25 -7.65
C LEU A 52 8.07 9.60 -6.94
N GLY A 53 6.90 10.01 -6.44
CA GLY A 53 6.75 11.25 -5.69
C GLY A 53 7.45 11.27 -4.32
N ALA A 54 7.93 10.12 -3.82
CA ALA A 54 8.76 10.08 -2.62
C ALA A 54 10.17 10.64 -2.88
N ILE A 55 10.69 10.54 -4.10
CA ILE A 55 12.06 10.95 -4.43
C ILE A 55 12.31 12.41 -4.11
N PRO A 56 11.55 13.39 -4.65
CA PRO A 56 11.75 14.78 -4.29
C PRO A 56 11.54 15.05 -2.80
N ALA A 57 10.58 14.37 -2.15
CA ALA A 57 10.34 14.53 -0.73
C ALA A 57 11.53 14.05 0.13
N PHE A 58 12.21 12.96 -0.25
CA PHE A 58 13.46 12.52 0.39
C PHE A 58 14.56 13.55 0.23
N MET A 59 14.77 14.06 -0.98
CA MET A 59 15.82 15.03 -1.25
C MET A 59 15.60 16.35 -0.48
N GLU A 60 14.34 16.81 -0.39
CA GLU A 60 13.98 17.98 0.43
C GLU A 60 14.28 17.74 1.91
N LEU A 61 13.82 16.61 2.46
CA LEU A 61 14.05 16.25 3.87
C LEU A 61 15.53 16.09 4.20
N PHE A 62 16.28 15.41 3.34
CA PHE A 62 17.72 15.24 3.53
C PHE A 62 18.43 16.60 3.56
N ALA A 63 18.11 17.51 2.64
CA ALA A 63 18.66 18.85 2.61
C ALA A 63 18.36 19.64 3.90
N GLU A 64 17.12 19.57 4.40
CA GLU A 64 16.72 20.20 5.67
C GLU A 64 17.50 19.63 6.87
N MET A 65 17.64 18.30 6.92
CA MET A 65 18.37 17.60 7.99
C MET A 65 19.86 17.93 7.95
N ALA A 66 20.47 17.94 6.77
CA ALA A 66 21.87 18.28 6.57
C ALA A 66 22.17 19.75 6.98
N ALA A 67 21.29 20.67 6.62
CA ALA A 67 21.43 22.09 7.03
C ALA A 67 21.37 22.23 8.57
N LYS A 68 20.44 21.52 9.25
CA LYS A 68 20.37 21.50 10.72
C LYS A 68 21.62 20.91 11.38
N ALA A 69 22.27 19.96 10.70
CA ALA A 69 23.52 19.36 11.15
C ALA A 69 24.77 20.19 10.82
N GLY A 70 24.61 21.43 10.33
CA GLY A 70 25.70 22.32 9.98
C GLY A 70 26.53 21.87 8.77
N LYS A 71 25.99 20.99 7.93
CA LYS A 71 26.65 20.52 6.71
C LYS A 71 26.35 21.43 5.52
N PRO A 72 27.25 21.48 4.50
CA PRO A 72 27.03 22.33 3.32
C PRO A 72 25.68 22.06 2.68
N ALA A 73 25.06 23.09 2.15
CA ALA A 73 23.74 23.03 1.54
C ALA A 73 23.74 22.08 0.34
N PHE A 74 23.19 20.88 0.52
CA PHE A 74 22.86 19.95 -0.58
C PHE A 74 21.59 20.40 -1.34
N GLY A 75 21.16 21.64 -1.15
CA GLY A 75 19.81 22.13 -1.42
C GLY A 75 19.39 22.25 -2.89
N ARG A 76 20.29 22.06 -3.86
CA ARG A 76 19.89 22.10 -5.28
C ARG A 76 19.85 20.70 -5.86
N PHE A 77 18.64 20.20 -6.08
CA PHE A 77 18.41 18.97 -6.82
C PHE A 77 17.35 19.17 -7.89
N GLN A 78 17.35 18.31 -8.88
CA GLN A 78 16.31 18.19 -9.91
C GLN A 78 15.94 16.73 -10.07
N VAL A 79 14.66 16.41 -10.02
CA VAL A 79 14.15 15.08 -10.33
C VAL A 79 13.48 15.16 -11.69
N ILE A 80 13.90 14.28 -12.61
CA ILE A 80 13.41 14.21 -13.98
C ILE A 80 12.83 12.82 -14.18
N SER A 81 11.60 12.73 -14.65
CA SER A 81 10.97 11.50 -15.11
C SER A 81 10.46 11.66 -16.53
N HIS A 82 10.48 10.58 -17.32
CA HIS A 82 9.84 10.58 -18.62
C HIS A 82 8.33 10.70 -18.44
N PRO A 83 7.59 11.45 -19.31
CA PRO A 83 6.13 11.60 -19.17
C PRO A 83 5.34 10.28 -19.14
N GLU A 84 5.87 9.24 -19.78
CA GLU A 84 5.26 7.91 -19.79
C GLU A 84 5.60 7.07 -18.56
N ILE A 85 6.45 7.55 -17.66
CA ILE A 85 6.86 6.87 -16.42
C ILE A 85 6.18 7.56 -15.24
N PHE A 86 5.13 6.94 -14.74
CA PHE A 86 4.32 7.43 -13.62
C PHE A 86 3.84 6.26 -12.75
N ASP A 87 3.38 6.54 -11.55
CA ASP A 87 2.89 5.53 -10.64
C ASP A 87 1.66 4.80 -11.23
N GLY A 88 1.73 3.47 -11.27
CA GLY A 88 0.74 2.60 -11.91
C GLY A 88 1.13 2.10 -13.31
N VAL A 89 2.11 2.70 -13.96
CA VAL A 89 2.58 2.20 -15.27
C VAL A 89 3.40 0.92 -15.11
N LYS A 90 3.29 0.03 -16.10
CA LYS A 90 4.12 -1.18 -16.20
C LYS A 90 5.37 -0.88 -17.01
N VAL A 91 6.51 -1.27 -16.46
CA VAL A 91 7.80 -1.12 -17.11
C VAL A 91 8.48 -2.46 -17.30
N LYS A 92 9.38 -2.51 -18.30
CA LYS A 92 10.24 -3.67 -18.58
C LYS A 92 11.55 -3.55 -17.79
N LYS A 93 12.29 -4.66 -17.68
CA LYS A 93 13.68 -4.65 -17.25
C LYS A 93 14.49 -3.66 -18.08
N GLY A 94 15.34 -2.87 -17.41
CA GLY A 94 16.16 -1.84 -18.04
C GLY A 94 15.50 -0.46 -18.16
N ALA A 95 14.22 -0.33 -17.81
CA ALA A 95 13.55 0.96 -17.86
C ALA A 95 14.12 1.93 -16.81
N THR A 96 14.36 3.17 -17.21
CA THR A 96 14.70 4.29 -16.32
C THR A 96 13.44 4.81 -15.67
N LEU A 97 13.38 4.77 -14.31
CA LEU A 97 12.23 5.22 -13.54
C LEU A 97 12.31 6.72 -13.22
N ALA A 98 13.50 7.19 -12.87
CA ALA A 98 13.77 8.59 -12.57
C ALA A 98 15.26 8.92 -12.74
N VAL A 99 15.55 10.18 -13.01
CA VAL A 99 16.91 10.74 -13.02
C VAL A 99 16.95 11.84 -11.97
N ILE A 100 17.96 11.82 -11.11
CA ILE A 100 18.14 12.79 -10.03
C ILE A 100 19.48 13.49 -10.26
N ARG A 101 19.47 14.79 -10.47
CA ARG A 101 20.69 15.62 -10.51
C ARG A 101 20.85 16.35 -9.19
N SER A 102 21.97 16.15 -8.52
CA SER A 102 22.23 16.74 -7.21
C SER A 102 23.73 16.81 -6.91
N ASN A 103 24.06 17.18 -5.69
CA ASN A 103 25.39 16.96 -5.12
C ASN A 103 25.64 15.44 -5.01
N ALA A 104 26.86 14.98 -5.34
CA ALA A 104 27.21 13.57 -5.30
C ALA A 104 27.01 12.94 -3.91
N ALA A 105 27.41 13.67 -2.86
CA ALA A 105 27.26 13.21 -1.48
C ALA A 105 25.77 13.04 -1.11
N ALA A 106 24.89 13.95 -1.53
CA ALA A 106 23.46 13.82 -1.28
C ALA A 106 22.86 12.57 -1.95
N LEU A 107 23.28 12.28 -3.19
CA LEU A 107 22.82 11.06 -3.90
C LEU A 107 23.31 9.78 -3.21
N LEU A 108 24.59 9.71 -2.86
CA LEU A 108 25.18 8.54 -2.20
C LEU A 108 24.54 8.29 -0.84
N SER A 109 24.36 9.32 -0.04
CA SER A 109 23.80 9.18 1.32
C SER A 109 22.30 8.90 1.35
N THR A 110 21.56 9.13 0.25
CA THR A 110 20.11 8.90 0.16
C THR A 110 19.75 7.69 -0.70
N GLU A 111 20.67 7.17 -1.51
CA GLU A 111 20.45 6.08 -2.47
C GLU A 111 19.70 4.90 -1.84
N ARG A 112 20.26 4.35 -0.75
CA ARG A 112 19.75 3.12 -0.15
C ARG A 112 18.34 3.29 0.39
N VAL A 113 18.08 4.40 1.07
CA VAL A 113 16.78 4.70 1.66
C VAL A 113 15.72 4.88 0.57
N ILE A 114 16.03 5.64 -0.48
CA ILE A 114 15.14 5.82 -1.63
C ILE A 114 14.83 4.47 -2.28
N LEU A 115 15.87 3.67 -2.58
CA LEU A 115 15.70 2.38 -3.23
C LEU A 115 14.87 1.41 -2.39
N ASN A 116 15.12 1.30 -1.10
CA ASN A 116 14.40 0.37 -0.21
C ASN A 116 12.89 0.63 -0.23
N LEU A 117 12.45 1.89 -0.15
CA LEU A 117 11.02 2.21 -0.16
C LEU A 117 10.40 2.06 -1.56
N LEU A 118 11.11 2.46 -2.62
CA LEU A 118 10.63 2.27 -3.99
C LEU A 118 10.50 0.79 -4.35
N GLN A 119 11.50 -0.02 -4.00
CA GLN A 119 11.51 -1.47 -4.23
C GLN A 119 10.31 -2.14 -3.58
N ARG A 120 10.00 -1.77 -2.33
CA ARG A 120 8.83 -2.25 -1.60
C ARG A 120 7.52 -1.81 -2.28
N MET A 121 7.38 -0.52 -2.56
CA MET A 121 6.14 0.00 -3.17
C MET A 121 5.89 -0.57 -4.56
N CYS A 122 6.92 -0.68 -5.39
CA CYS A 122 6.82 -1.33 -6.70
C CYS A 122 6.47 -2.82 -6.57
N GLY A 123 6.98 -3.52 -5.54
CA GLY A 123 6.64 -4.92 -5.25
C GLY A 123 5.16 -5.09 -4.92
N ILE A 124 4.64 -4.27 -4.02
CA ILE A 124 3.22 -4.25 -3.64
C ILE A 124 2.33 -3.93 -4.85
N ALA A 125 2.68 -2.89 -5.63
CA ALA A 125 1.91 -2.50 -6.81
C ALA A 125 1.91 -3.60 -7.88
N THR A 126 3.04 -4.28 -8.07
CA THR A 126 3.18 -5.38 -9.02
C THR A 126 2.30 -6.56 -8.63
N LEU A 127 2.41 -7.03 -7.38
CA LEU A 127 1.57 -8.12 -6.86
C LEU A 127 0.09 -7.75 -6.91
N THR A 128 -0.26 -6.52 -6.51
CA THR A 128 -1.66 -6.05 -6.58
C THR A 128 -2.19 -6.12 -8.01
N ASN A 129 -1.39 -5.70 -8.98
CA ASN A 129 -1.79 -5.73 -10.38
C ASN A 129 -2.02 -7.16 -10.91
N GLU A 130 -1.29 -8.15 -10.41
CA GLU A 130 -1.53 -9.55 -10.73
C GLU A 130 -2.90 -10.02 -10.22
N PHE A 131 -3.25 -9.68 -8.98
CA PHE A 131 -4.58 -9.98 -8.43
C PHE A 131 -5.69 -9.26 -9.17
N VAL A 132 -5.51 -7.98 -9.50
CA VAL A 132 -6.48 -7.20 -10.28
C VAL A 132 -6.72 -7.84 -11.66
N LYS A 133 -5.66 -8.28 -12.33
CA LYS A 133 -5.78 -9.03 -13.59
C LYS A 133 -6.51 -10.37 -13.41
N ALA A 134 -6.25 -11.09 -12.32
CA ALA A 134 -6.88 -12.37 -12.05
C ALA A 134 -8.40 -12.26 -11.89
N VAL A 135 -8.92 -11.13 -11.40
CA VAL A 135 -10.37 -10.90 -11.27
C VAL A 135 -10.97 -10.11 -12.45
N ALA A 136 -10.17 -9.79 -13.47
CA ALA A 136 -10.64 -9.03 -14.63
C ALA A 136 -11.83 -9.72 -15.33
N GLY A 137 -12.77 -8.91 -15.87
CA GLY A 137 -14.01 -9.38 -16.48
C GLY A 137 -15.11 -9.71 -15.45
N THR A 138 -14.87 -9.52 -14.15
CA THR A 138 -15.89 -9.56 -13.09
C THR A 138 -16.14 -8.17 -12.51
N LYS A 139 -17.15 -8.03 -11.63
CA LYS A 139 -17.42 -6.77 -10.91
C LYS A 139 -16.59 -6.65 -9.62
N THR A 140 -15.87 -7.70 -9.24
CA THR A 140 -15.13 -7.79 -7.98
C THR A 140 -13.90 -6.88 -8.01
N LYS A 141 -13.68 -6.15 -6.92
CA LYS A 141 -12.47 -5.34 -6.69
C LYS A 141 -11.56 -6.01 -5.67
N VAL A 142 -10.26 -5.83 -5.83
CA VAL A 142 -9.23 -6.32 -4.93
C VAL A 142 -8.97 -5.28 -3.85
N LEU A 143 -9.09 -5.68 -2.58
CA LEU A 143 -8.82 -4.83 -1.41
C LEU A 143 -7.50 -5.23 -0.73
N ASP A 144 -6.84 -4.24 -0.15
CA ASP A 144 -5.83 -4.46 0.87
C ASP A 144 -6.46 -4.80 2.23
N THR A 145 -5.63 -4.85 3.25
CA THR A 145 -6.05 -5.05 4.64
C THR A 145 -5.28 -4.12 5.57
N ARG A 146 -5.46 -4.28 6.89
CA ARG A 146 -4.61 -3.65 7.92
C ARG A 146 -3.36 -4.48 8.27
N LYS A 147 -3.11 -5.60 7.60
CA LYS A 147 -1.91 -6.44 7.76
C LYS A 147 -0.74 -5.82 7.01
N THR A 148 -0.33 -4.62 7.41
CA THR A 148 0.77 -3.84 6.84
C THR A 148 1.98 -3.85 7.76
N ILE A 149 3.15 -3.52 7.26
CA ILE A 149 4.32 -3.31 8.11
C ILE A 149 4.06 -2.09 9.02
N PRO A 150 4.30 -2.21 10.34
CA PRO A 150 4.17 -1.09 11.26
C PRO A 150 4.96 0.13 10.77
N GLY A 151 4.34 1.31 10.83
CA GLY A 151 4.91 2.56 10.32
C GLY A 151 4.69 2.79 8.81
N LEU A 152 4.65 1.77 7.95
CA LEU A 152 4.61 1.93 6.49
C LEU A 152 3.21 1.88 5.87
N ARG A 153 2.14 1.75 6.67
CA ARG A 153 0.77 1.56 6.15
C ARG A 153 0.34 2.57 5.09
N ALA A 154 0.70 3.83 5.24
CA ALA A 154 0.32 4.85 4.27
C ALA A 154 0.95 4.58 2.90
N LEU A 155 2.21 4.17 2.86
CA LEU A 155 2.95 3.83 1.65
C LEU A 155 2.46 2.52 1.04
N ASP A 156 2.23 1.49 1.87
CA ASP A 156 1.71 0.19 1.44
C ASP A 156 0.35 0.33 0.74
N LYS A 157 -0.58 1.07 1.37
CA LYS A 157 -1.92 1.31 0.80
C LYS A 157 -1.87 2.14 -0.48
N TYR A 158 -1.00 3.13 -0.52
CA TYR A 158 -0.75 3.87 -1.75
C TYR A 158 -0.28 2.96 -2.89
N ALA A 159 0.67 2.08 -2.62
CA ALA A 159 1.20 1.13 -3.59
C ALA A 159 0.12 0.15 -4.10
N VAL A 160 -0.81 -0.28 -3.22
CA VAL A 160 -1.98 -1.07 -3.63
C VAL A 160 -2.84 -0.28 -4.63
N SER A 161 -3.12 1.00 -4.35
CA SER A 161 -3.88 1.83 -5.28
C SER A 161 -3.15 2.03 -6.63
N ALA A 162 -1.84 2.23 -6.61
CA ALA A 162 -1.02 2.31 -7.82
C ALA A 162 -1.06 1.00 -8.64
N GLY A 163 -1.16 -0.16 -7.98
CA GLY A 163 -1.34 -1.45 -8.63
C GLY A 163 -2.75 -1.70 -9.20
N GLY A 164 -3.71 -0.77 -9.00
CA GLY A 164 -5.10 -0.87 -9.44
C GLY A 164 -6.04 -1.52 -8.42
N GLY A 165 -5.58 -1.79 -7.20
CA GLY A 165 -6.40 -2.23 -6.08
C GLY A 165 -7.15 -1.06 -5.43
N VAL A 166 -7.98 -1.38 -4.43
CA VAL A 166 -8.75 -0.44 -3.63
C VAL A 166 -8.36 -0.58 -2.17
N ASN A 167 -8.34 0.51 -1.44
CA ASN A 167 -8.00 0.47 -0.02
C ASN A 167 -9.22 0.08 0.83
N HIS A 168 -9.04 -0.89 1.71
CA HIS A 168 -9.91 -1.11 2.86
C HIS A 168 -9.65 -0.01 3.90
N ARG A 169 -10.44 0.05 4.98
CA ARG A 169 -10.29 1.02 6.07
C ARG A 169 -8.81 1.22 6.45
N LEU A 170 -8.43 2.48 6.65
CA LEU A 170 -7.06 2.87 6.94
C LEU A 170 -6.64 2.48 8.37
N ASP A 171 -7.55 2.70 9.33
CA ASP A 171 -7.31 2.47 10.75
C ASP A 171 -8.59 2.02 11.48
N LEU A 172 -8.60 2.09 12.79
CA LEU A 172 -9.73 1.66 13.62
C LEU A 172 -10.86 2.69 13.69
N GLN A 173 -10.62 3.94 13.30
CA GLN A 173 -11.61 5.02 13.31
C GLN A 173 -12.38 5.11 12.00
N ASP A 174 -11.79 4.64 10.89
CA ASP A 174 -12.30 4.83 9.52
C ASP A 174 -13.56 4.00 9.22
N GLY A 175 -13.81 2.92 9.95
CA GLY A 175 -15.02 2.09 9.78
C GLY A 175 -15.16 1.03 10.86
N ILE A 176 -16.40 0.61 11.07
CA ILE A 176 -16.75 -0.41 12.05
C ILE A 176 -16.66 -1.79 11.38
N LEU A 177 -15.84 -2.67 11.95
CA LEU A 177 -15.77 -4.09 11.55
C LEU A 177 -15.95 -4.96 12.78
N ILE A 178 -17.12 -5.56 12.89
CA ILE A 178 -17.47 -6.51 13.95
C ILE A 178 -16.85 -7.86 13.59
N LYS A 179 -16.01 -8.37 14.48
CA LYS A 179 -15.31 -9.65 14.33
C LYS A 179 -15.72 -10.62 15.43
N ASN A 180 -15.33 -11.90 15.28
CA ASN A 180 -15.61 -12.96 16.24
C ASN A 180 -15.36 -12.57 17.70
N ASN A 181 -14.23 -11.92 18.02
CA ASN A 181 -13.94 -11.47 19.38
C ASN A 181 -14.90 -10.37 19.85
N HIS A 182 -15.33 -9.47 18.96
CA HIS A 182 -16.34 -8.48 19.29
C HIS A 182 -17.71 -9.15 19.56
N ILE A 183 -18.05 -10.19 18.78
CA ILE A 183 -19.30 -10.97 18.96
C ILE A 183 -19.28 -11.67 20.31
N ALA A 184 -18.19 -12.39 20.62
CA ALA A 184 -18.05 -13.15 21.86
C ALA A 184 -18.08 -12.24 23.11
N LEU A 185 -17.40 -11.10 23.07
CA LEU A 185 -17.32 -10.17 24.20
C LEU A 185 -18.50 -9.18 24.25
N GLY A 186 -19.20 -8.97 23.15
CA GLY A 186 -20.27 -8.00 22.99
C GLY A 186 -21.67 -8.49 23.37
N GLY A 187 -21.82 -9.79 23.70
CA GLY A 187 -23.11 -10.40 24.01
C GLY A 187 -23.83 -10.98 22.79
N GLY A 188 -23.07 -11.43 21.80
CA GLY A 188 -23.58 -12.02 20.55
C GLY A 188 -23.71 -11.02 19.41
N LEU A 189 -23.83 -11.54 18.18
CA LEU A 189 -23.87 -10.73 16.96
C LEU A 189 -25.07 -9.76 16.91
N PRO A 190 -26.30 -10.14 17.25
CA PRO A 190 -27.44 -9.21 17.24
C PRO A 190 -27.24 -8.01 18.17
N VAL A 191 -26.67 -8.25 19.37
CA VAL A 191 -26.39 -7.19 20.35
C VAL A 191 -25.29 -6.28 19.85
N ALA A 192 -24.19 -6.84 19.32
CA ALA A 192 -23.06 -6.09 18.78
C ALA A 192 -23.50 -5.20 17.59
N LEU A 193 -24.33 -5.71 16.69
CA LEU A 193 -24.88 -4.94 15.57
C LEU A 193 -25.75 -3.78 16.05
N LYS A 194 -26.69 -4.04 16.98
CA LYS A 194 -27.56 -3.00 17.54
C LYS A 194 -26.75 -1.87 18.16
N LYS A 195 -25.72 -2.20 18.96
CA LYS A 195 -24.82 -1.21 19.57
C LYS A 195 -24.04 -0.42 18.53
N ALA A 196 -23.50 -1.11 17.50
CA ALA A 196 -22.75 -0.47 16.43
C ALA A 196 -23.59 0.53 15.65
N PHE A 197 -24.81 0.16 15.27
CA PHE A 197 -25.73 1.07 14.57
C PHE A 197 -26.15 2.26 15.43
N ALA A 198 -26.37 2.06 16.71
CA ALA A 198 -26.75 3.15 17.63
C ALA A 198 -25.60 4.15 17.89
N GLY A 199 -24.34 3.66 17.90
CA GLY A 199 -23.18 4.49 18.28
C GLY A 199 -22.35 5.02 17.13
N ARG A 200 -22.61 4.60 15.87
CA ARG A 200 -21.81 5.04 14.72
C ARG A 200 -22.04 6.48 14.32
N SER A 201 -21.03 7.09 13.72
CA SER A 201 -21.22 8.32 12.98
C SER A 201 -21.87 8.03 11.60
N ALA A 202 -22.52 9.04 11.01
CA ALA A 202 -23.24 8.88 9.71
C ALA A 202 -22.34 8.40 8.55
N LYS A 203 -21.03 8.61 8.63
CA LYS A 203 -20.06 8.21 7.60
C LYS A 203 -19.52 6.79 7.78
N GLN A 204 -19.71 6.17 8.94
CA GLN A 204 -19.16 4.85 9.24
C GLN A 204 -20.10 3.75 8.76
N ILE A 205 -19.60 2.87 7.91
CA ILE A 205 -20.28 1.64 7.47
C ILE A 205 -20.08 0.57 8.54
N VAL A 206 -21.14 -0.17 8.89
CA VAL A 206 -21.07 -1.32 9.77
C VAL A 206 -20.88 -2.58 8.93
N GLN A 207 -19.68 -3.14 9.01
CA GLN A 207 -19.32 -4.41 8.40
C GLN A 207 -19.28 -5.52 9.46
N VAL A 208 -19.74 -6.72 9.10
CA VAL A 208 -19.71 -7.91 9.95
C VAL A 208 -18.91 -9.00 9.30
N GLU A 209 -17.95 -9.58 10.03
CA GLU A 209 -17.23 -10.79 9.66
C GLU A 209 -18.05 -12.02 10.10
N VAL A 210 -18.40 -12.89 9.17
CA VAL A 210 -19.21 -14.13 9.42
C VAL A 210 -18.43 -15.37 8.99
N ARG A 211 -18.51 -16.43 9.80
CA ARG A 211 -17.79 -17.71 9.62
C ARG A 211 -18.71 -18.92 9.54
N SER A 212 -19.97 -18.76 9.96
CA SER A 212 -20.97 -19.82 9.98
C SER A 212 -22.26 -19.38 9.31
N GLN A 213 -23.12 -20.35 9.01
CA GLN A 213 -24.46 -20.07 8.49
C GLN A 213 -25.29 -19.29 9.51
N GLU A 214 -25.17 -19.62 10.78
CA GLU A 214 -25.89 -18.94 11.86
C GLU A 214 -25.50 -17.44 11.96
N GLU A 215 -24.17 -17.13 11.94
CA GLU A 215 -23.71 -15.75 11.93
C GLU A 215 -24.17 -14.99 10.69
N LEU A 216 -24.23 -15.67 9.53
CA LEU A 216 -24.75 -15.08 8.30
C LEU A 216 -26.24 -14.75 8.41
N ASP A 217 -27.05 -15.66 8.96
CA ASP A 217 -28.48 -15.46 9.16
C ASP A 217 -28.74 -14.30 10.13
N GLN A 218 -27.98 -14.22 11.22
CA GLN A 218 -28.05 -13.12 12.19
C GLN A 218 -27.61 -11.79 11.58
N ALA A 219 -26.55 -11.76 10.74
CA ALA A 219 -26.08 -10.56 10.06
C ALA A 219 -27.13 -10.02 9.07
N ILE A 220 -27.79 -10.94 8.35
CA ILE A 220 -28.88 -10.59 7.42
C ILE A 220 -30.08 -10.05 8.20
N ALA A 221 -30.52 -10.75 9.25
CA ALA A 221 -31.67 -10.32 10.09
C ALA A 221 -31.39 -8.96 10.77
N GLY A 222 -30.13 -8.68 11.13
CA GLY A 222 -29.71 -7.41 11.71
C GLY A 222 -29.48 -6.28 10.71
N GLY A 223 -29.67 -6.51 9.41
CA GLY A 223 -29.55 -5.48 8.38
C GLY A 223 -28.11 -5.01 8.15
N ALA A 224 -27.11 -5.89 8.23
CA ALA A 224 -25.71 -5.52 8.01
C ALA A 224 -25.50 -4.86 6.64
N GLU A 225 -24.81 -3.72 6.61
CA GLU A 225 -24.54 -2.94 5.38
C GLU A 225 -23.42 -3.53 4.54
N SER A 226 -22.51 -4.24 5.20
CA SER A 226 -21.42 -4.99 4.58
C SER A 226 -21.19 -6.28 5.32
N ILE A 227 -21.04 -7.38 4.59
CA ILE A 227 -20.78 -8.72 5.15
C ILE A 227 -19.47 -9.24 4.57
N LEU A 228 -18.54 -9.61 5.48
CA LEU A 228 -17.28 -10.24 5.14
C LEU A 228 -17.39 -11.72 5.41
N LEU A 229 -17.27 -12.53 4.35
CA LEU A 229 -17.27 -13.99 4.38
C LEU A 229 -15.84 -14.47 4.70
N ASP A 230 -15.58 -14.86 5.95
CA ASP A 230 -14.23 -15.22 6.40
C ASP A 230 -13.96 -16.71 6.24
N ASN A 231 -12.91 -17.03 5.48
CA ASN A 231 -12.44 -18.41 5.23
C ASN A 231 -13.49 -19.38 4.66
N MET A 232 -14.55 -18.89 4.05
CA MET A 232 -15.52 -19.72 3.35
C MET A 232 -14.92 -20.29 2.06
N THR A 233 -15.31 -21.50 1.65
CA THR A 233 -14.96 -22.02 0.32
C THR A 233 -15.63 -21.22 -0.80
N PRO A 234 -15.13 -21.22 -2.04
CA PRO A 234 -15.79 -20.54 -3.16
C PRO A 234 -17.24 -20.98 -3.38
N ALA A 235 -17.55 -22.28 -3.15
CA ALA A 235 -18.91 -22.81 -3.22
C ALA A 235 -19.80 -22.27 -2.08
N GLY A 236 -19.25 -22.19 -0.86
CA GLY A 236 -19.92 -21.58 0.30
C GLY A 236 -20.18 -20.10 0.07
N ALA A 237 -19.18 -19.37 -0.42
CA ALA A 237 -19.32 -17.96 -0.76
C ALA A 237 -20.42 -17.72 -1.81
N LYS A 238 -20.52 -18.59 -2.84
CA LYS A 238 -21.59 -18.49 -3.85
C LYS A 238 -22.98 -18.67 -3.25
N LYS A 239 -23.15 -19.62 -2.30
CA LYS A 239 -24.44 -19.81 -1.59
C LYS A 239 -24.77 -18.59 -0.73
N ALA A 240 -23.79 -18.09 0.05
CA ALA A 240 -23.95 -16.91 0.89
C ALA A 240 -24.30 -15.66 0.06
N VAL A 241 -23.62 -15.44 -1.07
CA VAL A 241 -23.92 -14.34 -2.00
C VAL A 241 -25.38 -14.40 -2.46
N LYS A 242 -25.87 -15.57 -2.89
CA LYS A 242 -27.25 -15.74 -3.32
C LYS A 242 -28.25 -15.38 -2.21
N GLN A 243 -27.99 -15.84 -0.99
CA GLN A 243 -28.83 -15.58 0.17
C GLN A 243 -28.84 -14.09 0.54
N ILE A 244 -27.66 -13.47 0.62
CA ILE A 244 -27.54 -12.04 0.93
C ILE A 244 -28.25 -11.19 -0.12
N ARG A 245 -28.01 -11.45 -1.41
CA ARG A 245 -28.65 -10.67 -2.49
C ARG A 245 -30.17 -10.79 -2.51
N SER A 246 -30.71 -11.95 -2.11
CA SER A 246 -32.16 -12.16 -1.99
C SER A 246 -32.78 -11.36 -0.84
N ALA A 247 -32.11 -11.30 0.31
CA ALA A 247 -32.63 -10.67 1.53
C ALA A 247 -32.25 -9.18 1.64
N LEU A 248 -31.02 -8.84 1.27
CA LEU A 248 -30.44 -7.50 1.38
C LEU A 248 -29.71 -7.10 0.08
N PRO A 249 -30.41 -6.71 -1.00
CA PRO A 249 -29.80 -6.48 -2.32
C PRO A 249 -28.69 -5.43 -2.35
N GLY A 250 -28.74 -4.43 -1.45
CA GLY A 250 -27.77 -3.33 -1.36
C GLY A 250 -26.49 -3.62 -0.56
N THR A 251 -26.47 -4.72 0.22
CA THR A 251 -25.35 -5.08 1.10
C THR A 251 -24.08 -5.37 0.29
N LYS A 252 -22.95 -4.79 0.72
CA LYS A 252 -21.64 -5.11 0.15
C LYS A 252 -21.14 -6.44 0.65
N ILE A 253 -20.61 -7.27 -0.25
CA ILE A 253 -20.13 -8.61 0.06
C ILE A 253 -18.64 -8.69 -0.20
N GLU A 254 -17.89 -9.03 0.81
CA GLU A 254 -16.45 -9.22 0.77
C GLU A 254 -16.10 -10.68 1.08
N ALA A 255 -15.14 -11.27 0.36
CA ALA A 255 -14.55 -12.53 0.73
C ALA A 255 -13.12 -12.31 1.23
N SER A 256 -12.77 -12.96 2.34
CA SER A 256 -11.47 -12.89 2.98
C SER A 256 -10.99 -14.29 3.42
N GLY A 257 -9.68 -14.39 3.68
CA GLY A 257 -9.03 -15.61 4.18
C GLY A 257 -8.27 -16.37 3.09
N ASN A 258 -6.96 -16.50 3.29
CA ASN A 258 -6.03 -17.29 2.45
C ASN A 258 -6.17 -17.10 0.93
N MET A 259 -6.47 -15.85 0.51
CA MET A 259 -6.60 -15.50 -0.91
C MET A 259 -5.26 -15.64 -1.63
N SER A 260 -5.26 -16.35 -2.77
CA SER A 260 -4.11 -16.52 -3.65
C SER A 260 -4.50 -16.24 -5.10
N LEU A 261 -3.51 -16.06 -5.98
CA LEU A 261 -3.74 -15.91 -7.42
C LEU A 261 -4.47 -17.13 -8.02
N ALA A 262 -4.25 -18.32 -7.47
CA ALA A 262 -4.91 -19.55 -7.92
C ALA A 262 -6.40 -19.63 -7.52
N THR A 263 -6.79 -18.92 -6.45
CA THR A 263 -8.14 -19.03 -5.88
C THR A 263 -9.01 -17.79 -6.08
N VAL A 264 -8.42 -16.59 -6.15
CA VAL A 264 -9.14 -15.32 -6.14
C VAL A 264 -10.22 -15.21 -7.21
N ARG A 265 -9.97 -15.72 -8.43
CA ARG A 265 -10.96 -15.72 -9.52
C ARG A 265 -12.20 -16.53 -9.19
N LYS A 266 -12.08 -17.62 -8.43
CA LYS A 266 -13.23 -18.46 -8.03
C LYS A 266 -14.18 -17.68 -7.11
N TYR A 267 -13.64 -16.86 -6.21
CA TYR A 267 -14.44 -15.97 -5.35
C TYR A 267 -15.07 -14.83 -6.15
N ALA A 268 -14.34 -14.24 -7.07
CA ALA A 268 -14.89 -13.21 -7.96
C ALA A 268 -16.08 -13.76 -8.78
N LEU A 269 -15.97 -14.97 -9.32
CA LEU A 269 -17.06 -15.66 -10.03
C LEU A 269 -18.21 -16.11 -9.11
N ALA A 270 -17.99 -16.19 -7.80
CA ALA A 270 -19.07 -16.42 -6.85
C ALA A 270 -19.99 -15.18 -6.69
N GLY A 271 -19.56 -14.00 -7.17
CA GLY A 271 -20.37 -12.78 -7.22
C GLY A 271 -20.18 -11.85 -6.02
N VAL A 272 -19.05 -11.96 -5.31
CA VAL A 272 -18.68 -10.99 -4.25
C VAL A 272 -18.31 -9.65 -4.87
N ASP A 273 -18.53 -8.54 -4.13
CA ASP A 273 -18.13 -7.21 -4.57
C ASP A 273 -16.63 -6.98 -4.37
N PHE A 274 -16.06 -7.61 -3.31
CA PHE A 274 -14.67 -7.42 -2.92
C PHE A 274 -14.00 -8.72 -2.54
N VAL A 275 -12.69 -8.78 -2.75
CA VAL A 275 -11.79 -9.80 -2.19
C VAL A 275 -10.66 -9.12 -1.44
N SER A 276 -10.50 -9.41 -0.15
CA SER A 276 -9.43 -8.86 0.67
C SER A 276 -8.22 -9.77 0.67
N VAL A 277 -7.07 -9.21 0.31
CA VAL A 277 -5.82 -9.95 0.14
C VAL A 277 -4.73 -9.37 1.04
N GLY A 278 -4.50 -10.00 2.18
CA GLY A 278 -3.46 -9.56 3.13
C GLY A 278 -2.05 -9.68 2.55
N ALA A 279 -1.81 -10.69 1.70
CA ALA A 279 -0.52 -10.94 1.07
C ALA A 279 0.01 -9.75 0.26
N LEU A 280 -0.86 -8.86 -0.23
CA LEU A 280 -0.44 -7.66 -0.96
C LEU A 280 0.54 -6.80 -0.16
N THR A 281 0.41 -6.77 1.16
CA THR A 281 1.18 -5.86 2.02
C THR A 281 2.11 -6.57 2.99
N HIS A 282 1.77 -7.81 3.44
CA HIS A 282 2.65 -8.54 4.36
C HIS A 282 3.60 -9.53 3.67
N SER A 283 3.36 -9.90 2.40
CA SER A 283 4.16 -10.93 1.69
C SER A 283 4.58 -10.52 0.28
N ALA A 284 4.41 -9.25 -0.12
CA ALA A 284 4.91 -8.78 -1.40
C ALA A 284 6.43 -8.78 -1.42
N THR A 285 7.01 -9.39 -2.46
CA THR A 285 8.45 -9.36 -2.69
C THR A 285 8.85 -7.99 -3.25
N ALA A 286 9.92 -7.41 -2.70
CA ALA A 286 10.49 -6.18 -3.21
C ALA A 286 11.01 -6.38 -4.65
N VAL A 287 10.82 -5.36 -5.49
CA VAL A 287 11.35 -5.34 -6.87
C VAL A 287 12.82 -4.97 -6.84
N ASP A 288 13.63 -5.62 -7.65
CA ASP A 288 15.03 -5.23 -7.79
C ASP A 288 15.16 -3.94 -8.61
N LEU A 289 15.63 -2.88 -7.94
CA LEU A 289 15.95 -1.57 -8.52
C LEU A 289 17.40 -1.24 -8.19
N SER A 290 18.06 -0.49 -9.09
CA SER A 290 19.40 0.04 -8.84
C SER A 290 19.47 1.52 -9.14
N MET A 291 20.40 2.22 -8.48
CA MET A 291 20.76 3.60 -8.84
C MET A 291 22.20 3.58 -9.38
N ARG A 292 22.37 4.12 -10.59
CA ARG A 292 23.69 4.38 -11.16
C ARG A 292 24.01 5.86 -10.99
N ILE A 293 25.10 6.17 -10.29
CA ILE A 293 25.53 7.54 -10.06
C ILE A 293 26.79 7.81 -10.90
N VAL A 294 26.77 8.91 -11.64
CA VAL A 294 27.89 9.35 -12.50
C VAL A 294 28.14 10.85 -12.23
N ALA A 295 29.39 11.21 -12.04
CA ALA A 295 29.75 12.62 -11.89
C ALA A 295 29.37 13.40 -13.18
N ASP A 296 28.85 14.60 -13.02
CA ASP A 296 28.58 15.48 -14.14
C ASP A 296 29.91 15.93 -14.74
N ALA A 297 29.97 16.10 -16.07
CA ALA A 297 31.15 16.66 -16.71
C ALA A 297 31.37 18.09 -16.20
N SER A 298 32.62 18.40 -15.83
CA SER A 298 33.05 19.72 -15.40
C SER A 298 32.99 20.74 -16.51
#